data_eacfd422b05df97250c25f1724130cc3
#
_entry.id   eacfd422b05df97250c25f1724130cc3
#
_cell.length_a   1.000
_cell.length_b   1.000
_cell.length_c   1.000
_cell.angle_alpha   90.00
_cell.angle_beta   90.00
_cell.angle_gamma   90.00
#
_symmetry.space_group_name_H-M   'P 1'
#
loop_
_entity.id
_entity.type
_entity.pdbx_description
1 polymer ?
#
loop_
_entity_poly.entity_id
_entity_poly.type
_entity_poly.pdbx_seq_one_letter_code
_entity_poly.pdbx_strand_id
1 'polypeptide(L)'
;SINDSISYNLNDFYRAKLEDFRQGSLSFEIKDLKKGLNQIEIKAWDTHGNSASRSQNLFIIENSSNLTVINNSPNPFSEETQFSIQHLLSGENLEVGIDVRNINGEPVAAIFKEVLRADERITLPWSGSKNNGQKLNPGIYIYTIKIYSKTSGKSGVKRQKLIISN
;
A
#
# COMPACT_ATOMS: atom_id res chain seq x y z
N SER A 1 7.14 6.95 14.16
CA SER A 1 5.87 7.71 14.26
C SER A 1 4.79 7.08 13.41
N ILE A 2 3.53 7.42 13.69
CA ILE A 2 2.36 7.03 12.91
C ILE A 2 1.62 8.31 12.56
N ASN A 3 1.40 8.57 11.27
CA ASN A 3 0.68 9.74 10.74
C ASN A 3 1.21 11.06 11.33
N ASP A 4 2.49 11.14 11.61
CA ASP A 4 3.20 12.27 12.23
C ASP A 4 2.62 12.76 13.59
N SER A 5 1.74 11.97 14.21
CA SER A 5 1.02 12.37 15.42
C SER A 5 1.26 11.46 16.63
N ILE A 6 1.50 10.17 16.41
CA ILE A 6 1.73 9.19 17.47
C ILE A 6 3.16 8.66 17.36
N SER A 7 3.91 8.73 18.46
CA SER A 7 5.29 8.23 18.51
C SER A 7 5.46 7.21 19.63
N TYR A 8 6.18 6.14 19.35
CA TYR A 8 6.55 5.10 20.31
C TYR A 8 8.07 5.02 20.44
N ASN A 9 8.56 4.87 21.66
CA ASN A 9 9.94 4.44 21.90
C ASN A 9 9.97 2.92 21.82
N LEU A 10 10.77 2.38 20.92
CA LEU A 10 10.81 0.94 20.62
C LEU A 10 12.10 0.26 21.09
N ASN A 11 12.94 0.92 21.87
CA ASN A 11 14.24 0.38 22.31
C ASN A 11 14.09 -0.96 23.03
N ASP A 12 13.09 -1.11 23.90
CA ASP A 12 12.83 -2.33 24.66
C ASP A 12 12.32 -3.51 23.81
N PHE A 13 11.87 -3.22 22.59
CA PHE A 13 11.36 -4.21 21.64
C PHE A 13 12.41 -4.66 20.62
N TYR A 14 13.61 -4.04 20.62
CA TYR A 14 14.70 -4.42 19.76
C TYR A 14 15.50 -5.57 20.37
N ARG A 15 15.81 -6.58 19.57
CA ARG A 15 16.66 -7.71 19.92
C ARG A 15 17.82 -7.79 18.92
N ALA A 16 19.03 -7.57 19.40
CA ALA A 16 20.23 -7.76 18.61
C ALA A 16 20.40 -9.26 18.25
N LYS A 17 20.95 -9.53 17.08
CA LYS A 17 21.31 -10.89 16.67
C LYS A 17 22.50 -11.36 17.51
N LEU A 18 22.47 -12.60 18.00
CA LEU A 18 23.60 -13.23 18.65
C LEU A 18 24.81 -13.21 17.69
N GLU A 19 25.97 -12.79 18.19
CA GLU A 19 27.24 -12.72 17.46
C GLU A 19 27.36 -11.66 16.36
N ASP A 20 26.30 -10.87 16.06
CA ASP A 20 26.38 -9.75 15.12
C ASP A 20 25.52 -8.57 15.60
N PHE A 21 26.13 -7.68 16.38
CA PHE A 21 25.47 -6.49 16.93
C PHE A 21 25.05 -5.45 15.89
N ARG A 22 25.44 -5.64 14.59
CA ARG A 22 25.01 -4.78 13.49
C ARG A 22 23.65 -5.17 12.93
N GLN A 23 23.12 -6.32 13.37
CA GLN A 23 21.82 -6.83 12.94
C GLN A 23 20.93 -7.11 14.15
N GLY A 24 19.63 -6.97 13.96
CA GLY A 24 18.66 -7.29 14.97
C GLY A 24 17.24 -7.32 14.41
N SER A 25 16.30 -7.68 15.25
CA SER A 25 14.88 -7.70 14.92
C SER A 25 14.09 -6.86 15.92
N LEU A 26 13.02 -6.25 15.43
CA LEU A 26 12.07 -5.50 16.22
C LEU A 26 10.67 -6.03 15.93
N SER A 27 9.93 -6.36 16.99
CA SER A 27 8.53 -6.78 16.90
C SER A 27 7.70 -5.92 17.85
N PHE A 28 6.74 -5.19 17.32
CA PHE A 28 5.87 -4.31 18.09
C PHE A 28 4.46 -4.32 17.49
N GLU A 29 3.43 -4.46 18.33
CA GLU A 29 2.03 -4.44 17.91
C GLU A 29 1.52 -3.00 17.93
N ILE A 30 1.10 -2.49 16.77
CA ILE A 30 0.50 -1.16 16.63
C ILE A 30 -1.01 -1.30 16.76
N LYS A 31 -1.62 -0.60 17.74
CA LYS A 31 -3.07 -0.65 18.02
C LYS A 31 -3.84 0.59 17.54
N ASP A 32 -3.14 1.68 17.26
CA ASP A 32 -3.76 3.00 17.00
C ASP A 32 -3.83 3.35 15.51
N LEU A 33 -3.99 2.34 14.64
CA LEU A 33 -4.18 2.56 13.21
C LEU A 33 -5.63 2.94 12.92
N LYS A 34 -5.80 4.05 12.17
CA LYS A 34 -7.14 4.47 11.69
C LYS A 34 -7.52 3.74 10.39
N LYS A 35 -8.80 3.74 10.07
CA LYS A 35 -9.27 3.31 8.76
C LYS A 35 -8.72 4.25 7.67
N GLY A 36 -8.44 3.69 6.49
CA GLY A 36 -7.82 4.40 5.39
C GLY A 36 -6.29 4.30 5.40
N LEU A 37 -5.64 5.28 4.81
CA LEU A 37 -4.18 5.31 4.67
C LEU A 37 -3.53 5.72 6.01
N ASN A 38 -2.56 4.92 6.44
CA ASN A 38 -1.66 5.24 7.54
C ASN A 38 -0.22 5.26 7.03
N GLN A 39 0.51 6.29 7.39
CA GLN A 39 1.94 6.39 7.16
C GLN A 39 2.67 6.01 8.45
N ILE A 40 3.54 5.01 8.38
CA ILE A 40 4.37 4.57 9.48
C ILE A 40 5.81 4.95 9.14
N GLU A 41 6.45 5.70 10.01
CA GLU A 41 7.88 5.99 9.91
C GLU A 41 8.61 5.31 11.06
N ILE A 42 9.67 4.58 10.73
CA ILE A 42 10.62 4.02 11.71
C ILE A 42 11.91 4.81 11.57
N LYS A 43 12.39 5.37 12.69
CA LYS A 43 13.67 6.04 12.78
C LYS A 43 14.57 5.31 13.79
N ALA A 44 15.78 5.01 13.38
CA ALA A 44 16.78 4.37 14.23
C ALA A 44 18.03 5.24 14.34
N TRP A 45 18.73 5.17 15.45
CA TRP A 45 20.01 5.83 15.70
C TRP A 45 21.07 4.79 15.99
N ASP A 46 22.28 5.04 15.54
CA ASP A 46 23.44 4.28 15.97
C ASP A 46 24.03 4.84 17.26
N THR A 47 25.04 4.17 17.81
CA THR A 47 25.73 4.59 19.04
C THR A 47 26.55 5.88 18.88
N HIS A 48 26.74 6.39 17.67
CA HIS A 48 27.45 7.63 17.34
C HIS A 48 26.49 8.80 17.07
N GLY A 49 25.16 8.56 17.20
CA GLY A 49 24.15 9.59 16.99
C GLY A 49 23.73 9.81 15.54
N ASN A 50 24.22 9.01 14.58
CA ASN A 50 23.69 9.02 13.22
C ASN A 50 22.31 8.37 13.19
N SER A 51 21.41 8.86 12.32
CA SER A 51 20.07 8.32 12.21
C SER A 51 19.73 7.93 10.78
N ALA A 52 18.89 6.90 10.65
CA ALA A 52 18.25 6.50 9.41
C ALA A 52 16.74 6.37 9.65
N SER A 53 15.93 6.78 8.67
CA SER A 53 14.48 6.60 8.70
C SER A 53 13.98 5.83 7.48
N ARG A 54 12.89 5.10 7.70
CA ARG A 54 12.16 4.41 6.64
C ARG A 54 10.67 4.59 6.85
N SER A 55 9.97 5.02 5.81
CA SER A 55 8.51 5.16 5.82
C SER A 55 7.84 4.01 5.08
N GLN A 56 6.69 3.59 5.59
CA GLN A 56 5.84 2.57 5.01
C GLN A 56 4.38 3.05 5.05
N ASN A 57 3.68 2.95 3.93
CA ASN A 57 2.24 3.19 3.88
C ASN A 57 1.48 1.89 4.14
N LEU A 58 0.48 1.97 5.03
CA LEU A 58 -0.40 0.86 5.38
C LEU A 58 -1.86 1.28 5.23
N PHE A 59 -2.64 0.54 4.45
CA PHE A 59 -4.04 0.84 4.18
C PHE A 59 -4.95 -0.10 4.99
N ILE A 60 -5.67 0.45 5.97
CA ILE A 60 -6.59 -0.29 6.85
C ILE A 60 -8.02 -0.12 6.37
N ILE A 61 -8.70 -1.24 6.08
CA ILE A 61 -10.11 -1.26 5.68
C ILE A 61 -10.87 -2.37 6.41
N GLU A 62 -12.15 -2.15 6.57
CA GLU A 62 -13.09 -3.22 6.87
C GLU A 62 -13.60 -3.82 5.55
N ASN A 63 -13.87 -5.11 5.55
CA ASN A 63 -14.38 -5.80 4.37
C ASN A 63 -15.80 -5.30 4.06
N SER A 64 -15.97 -4.56 2.97
CA SER A 64 -17.26 -4.02 2.55
C SER A 64 -17.40 -4.06 1.02
N SER A 65 -18.63 -4.03 0.52
CA SER A 65 -18.96 -4.24 -0.89
C SER A 65 -19.09 -2.95 -1.71
N ASN A 66 -18.45 -1.84 -1.29
CA ASN A 66 -18.57 -0.57 -2.02
C ASN A 66 -17.79 -0.52 -3.34
N LEU A 67 -16.96 -1.53 -3.66
CA LEU A 67 -16.36 -1.72 -4.99
C LEU A 67 -17.23 -2.65 -5.82
N THR A 68 -17.72 -2.17 -6.97
CA THR A 68 -18.58 -2.95 -7.87
C THR A 68 -17.77 -3.71 -8.91
N VAL A 69 -16.90 -3.02 -9.64
CA VAL A 69 -16.03 -3.62 -10.66
C VAL A 69 -14.62 -3.09 -10.52
N ILE A 70 -13.64 -3.98 -10.67
CA ILE A 70 -12.24 -3.61 -10.91
C ILE A 70 -11.74 -4.35 -12.12
N ASN A 71 -10.97 -3.68 -12.97
CA ASN A 71 -10.21 -4.31 -14.04
C ASN A 71 -8.95 -3.48 -14.35
N ASN A 72 -8.09 -4.02 -15.18
CA ASN A 72 -7.01 -3.28 -15.79
C ASN A 72 -6.98 -3.56 -17.30
N SER A 73 -6.69 -2.56 -18.10
CA SER A 73 -6.62 -2.67 -19.55
C SER A 73 -5.49 -1.80 -20.10
N PRO A 74 -4.67 -2.34 -21.01
CA PRO A 74 -4.66 -3.73 -21.47
C PRO A 74 -4.25 -4.72 -20.36
N ASN A 75 -4.65 -6.00 -20.51
CA ASN A 75 -4.21 -7.12 -19.68
C ASN A 75 -4.29 -8.40 -20.53
N PRO A 76 -3.16 -9.01 -21.01
CA PRO A 76 -1.77 -8.64 -20.68
C PRO A 76 -1.31 -7.28 -21.20
N PHE A 77 -0.22 -6.75 -20.63
CA PHE A 77 0.45 -5.52 -21.08
C PHE A 77 1.97 -5.65 -20.95
N SER A 78 2.72 -4.85 -21.75
CA SER A 78 4.18 -4.81 -21.70
C SER A 78 4.74 -3.48 -21.17
N GLU A 79 4.12 -2.37 -21.50
CA GLU A 79 4.61 -1.04 -21.10
C GLU A 79 3.79 -0.43 -19.98
N GLU A 80 2.48 -0.33 -20.17
CA GLU A 80 1.57 0.24 -19.16
C GLU A 80 0.18 -0.38 -19.23
N THR A 81 -0.56 -0.27 -18.15
CA THR A 81 -1.97 -0.61 -18.04
C THR A 81 -2.69 0.49 -17.27
N GLN A 82 -3.99 0.57 -17.43
CA GLN A 82 -4.84 1.48 -16.68
C GLN A 82 -5.79 0.69 -15.79
N PHE A 83 -5.69 0.88 -14.48
CA PHE A 83 -6.68 0.36 -13.55
C PHE A 83 -7.98 1.15 -13.67
N SER A 84 -9.10 0.46 -13.82
CA SER A 84 -10.45 1.02 -13.81
C SER A 84 -11.20 0.49 -12.58
N ILE A 85 -11.72 1.39 -11.79
CA ILE A 85 -12.33 1.12 -10.48
C ILE A 85 -13.74 1.72 -10.49
N GLN A 86 -14.77 0.88 -10.44
CA GLN A 86 -16.16 1.33 -10.24
C GLN A 86 -16.58 1.12 -8.79
N HIS A 87 -17.24 2.11 -8.21
CA HIS A 87 -17.64 2.12 -6.81
C HIS A 87 -18.98 2.82 -6.57
N LEU A 88 -19.54 2.65 -5.37
CA LEU A 88 -20.84 3.20 -4.94
C LEU A 88 -20.70 4.48 -4.08
N LEU A 89 -19.53 5.13 -4.10
CA LEU A 89 -19.17 6.28 -3.27
C LEU A 89 -18.95 7.55 -4.11
N SER A 90 -19.80 7.74 -5.14
CA SER A 90 -19.73 8.91 -6.03
C SER A 90 -19.93 10.21 -5.24
N GLY A 91 -19.16 11.25 -5.59
CA GLY A 91 -19.17 12.56 -4.93
C GLY A 91 -18.39 12.62 -3.61
N GLU A 92 -17.89 11.50 -3.10
CA GLU A 92 -17.14 11.45 -1.85
C GLU A 92 -15.62 11.63 -2.05
N ASN A 93 -14.92 12.03 -0.99
CA ASN A 93 -13.45 12.11 -1.00
C ASN A 93 -12.88 10.72 -0.66
N LEU A 94 -12.16 10.13 -1.59
CA LEU A 94 -11.67 8.77 -1.47
C LEU A 94 -10.15 8.71 -1.37
N GLU A 95 -9.67 7.80 -0.53
CA GLU A 95 -8.32 7.24 -0.58
C GLU A 95 -8.37 5.93 -1.34
N VAL A 96 -7.52 5.77 -2.34
CA VAL A 96 -7.40 4.58 -3.18
C VAL A 96 -6.02 3.99 -3.01
N GLY A 97 -5.96 2.72 -2.60
CA GLY A 97 -4.73 1.94 -2.52
C GLY A 97 -4.78 0.75 -3.48
N ILE A 98 -3.68 0.52 -4.20
CA ILE A 98 -3.50 -0.66 -5.05
C ILE A 98 -2.23 -1.37 -4.61
N ASP A 99 -2.36 -2.56 -4.06
CA ASP A 99 -1.24 -3.43 -3.71
C ASP A 99 -1.05 -4.48 -4.81
N VAL A 100 0.14 -4.57 -5.36
CA VAL A 100 0.51 -5.60 -6.35
C VAL A 100 1.45 -6.60 -5.71
N ARG A 101 1.15 -7.90 -5.87
CA ARG A 101 1.93 -9.00 -5.32
C ARG A 101 2.28 -10.01 -6.42
N ASN A 102 3.43 -10.67 -6.27
CA ASN A 102 3.77 -11.82 -7.10
C ASN A 102 2.95 -13.06 -6.69
N ILE A 103 3.12 -14.17 -7.41
CA ILE A 103 2.42 -15.44 -7.13
C ILE A 103 2.76 -16.06 -5.77
N ASN A 104 3.90 -15.69 -5.18
CA ASN A 104 4.30 -16.14 -3.83
C ASN A 104 3.68 -15.28 -2.72
N GLY A 105 2.90 -14.24 -3.09
CA GLY A 105 2.28 -13.32 -2.14
C GLY A 105 3.19 -12.17 -1.68
N GLU A 106 4.41 -12.06 -2.20
CA GLU A 106 5.34 -10.98 -1.84
C GLU A 106 4.91 -9.65 -2.47
N PRO A 107 4.90 -8.55 -1.72
CA PRO A 107 4.55 -7.25 -2.26
C PRO A 107 5.65 -6.75 -3.21
N VAL A 108 5.25 -6.32 -4.41
CA VAL A 108 6.17 -5.82 -5.45
C VAL A 108 5.94 -4.36 -5.81
N ALA A 109 4.72 -3.86 -5.67
CA ALA A 109 4.39 -2.45 -5.87
C ALA A 109 3.19 -2.05 -5.01
N ALA A 110 3.13 -0.76 -4.66
CA ALA A 110 1.99 -0.14 -4.00
C ALA A 110 1.74 1.26 -4.60
N ILE A 111 0.48 1.54 -4.94
CA ILE A 111 0.06 2.81 -5.52
C ILE A 111 -0.98 3.41 -4.58
N PHE A 112 -0.82 4.70 -4.25
CA PHE A 112 -1.77 5.43 -3.42
C PHE A 112 -2.21 6.70 -4.14
N LYS A 113 -3.52 6.97 -4.10
CA LYS A 113 -4.11 8.15 -4.69
C LYS A 113 -5.25 8.68 -3.82
N GLU A 114 -5.23 9.96 -3.55
CA GLU A 114 -6.39 10.68 -3.01
C GLU A 114 -7.21 11.25 -4.17
N VAL A 115 -8.52 11.03 -4.14
CA VAL A 115 -9.47 11.47 -5.16
C VAL A 115 -10.55 12.29 -4.48
N LEU A 116 -10.61 13.58 -4.79
CA LEU A 116 -11.60 14.48 -4.25
C LEU A 116 -12.87 14.43 -5.11
N ARG A 117 -14.03 14.35 -4.48
CA ARG A 117 -15.34 14.28 -5.16
C ARG A 117 -15.32 13.25 -6.29
N ALA A 118 -14.96 12.01 -5.93
CA ALA A 118 -14.74 10.94 -6.89
C ALA A 118 -15.98 10.70 -7.78
N ASP A 119 -15.76 10.59 -9.08
CA ASP A 119 -16.78 10.09 -10.00
C ASP A 119 -17.03 8.61 -9.75
N GLU A 120 -18.11 8.04 -10.30
CA GLU A 120 -18.45 6.60 -10.17
C GLU A 120 -17.33 5.68 -10.65
N ARG A 121 -16.45 6.19 -11.53
CA ARG A 121 -15.29 5.48 -12.06
C ARG A 121 -14.02 6.28 -11.84
N ILE A 122 -13.03 5.62 -11.23
CA ILE A 122 -11.68 6.14 -11.09
C ILE A 122 -10.76 5.35 -12.04
N THR A 123 -9.88 6.06 -12.73
CA THR A 123 -8.86 5.45 -13.60
C THR A 123 -7.46 5.87 -13.14
N LEU A 124 -6.55 4.89 -13.05
CA LEU A 124 -5.17 5.11 -12.59
C LEU A 124 -4.19 4.39 -13.54
N PRO A 125 -3.32 5.12 -14.25
CA PRO A 125 -2.29 4.51 -15.08
C PRO A 125 -1.20 3.89 -14.21
N TRP A 126 -0.60 2.81 -14.71
CA TRP A 126 0.53 2.15 -14.06
C TRP A 126 1.46 1.51 -15.08
N SER A 127 2.73 1.84 -15.00
CA SER A 127 3.77 1.41 -15.94
C SER A 127 4.35 0.01 -15.66
N GLY A 128 3.79 -0.78 -14.76
CA GLY A 128 4.35 -2.09 -14.40
C GLY A 128 5.65 -2.01 -13.60
N SER A 129 5.84 -0.95 -12.81
CA SER A 129 7.09 -0.70 -12.10
C SER A 129 6.92 -0.88 -10.59
N LYS A 130 8.01 -1.27 -9.92
CA LYS A 130 8.13 -1.24 -8.46
C LYS A 130 8.13 0.20 -7.94
N ASN A 131 8.01 0.38 -6.62
CA ASN A 131 8.05 1.70 -5.99
C ASN A 131 9.38 2.45 -6.20
N ASN A 132 10.46 1.74 -6.51
CA ASN A 132 11.77 2.32 -6.83
C ASN A 132 11.96 2.63 -8.33
N GLY A 133 10.92 2.51 -9.15
CA GLY A 133 10.94 2.76 -10.59
C GLY A 133 11.42 1.58 -11.45
N GLN A 134 11.94 0.51 -10.86
CA GLN A 134 12.39 -0.68 -11.61
C GLN A 134 11.18 -1.41 -12.21
N LYS A 135 11.22 -1.75 -13.50
CA LYS A 135 10.19 -2.56 -14.16
C LYS A 135 10.08 -3.94 -13.51
N LEU A 136 8.86 -4.44 -13.40
CA LEU A 136 8.59 -5.83 -13.04
C LEU A 136 8.88 -6.76 -14.21
N ASN A 137 9.32 -7.97 -13.91
CA ASN A 137 9.53 -9.01 -14.93
C ASN A 137 8.18 -9.46 -15.51
N PRO A 138 8.16 -9.96 -16.76
CA PRO A 138 6.99 -10.63 -17.31
C PRO A 138 6.52 -11.76 -16.40
N GLY A 139 5.21 -11.90 -16.22
CA GLY A 139 4.66 -12.89 -15.32
C GLY A 139 3.23 -12.59 -14.86
N ILE A 140 2.75 -13.44 -13.97
CA ILE A 140 1.43 -13.30 -13.34
C ILE A 140 1.59 -12.65 -11.98
N TYR A 141 0.75 -11.66 -11.74
CA TYR A 141 0.65 -10.91 -10.49
C TYR A 141 -0.80 -10.86 -10.01
N ILE A 142 -0.98 -10.59 -8.74
CA ILE A 142 -2.28 -10.34 -8.13
C ILE A 142 -2.29 -8.91 -7.63
N TYR A 143 -3.24 -8.11 -8.06
CA TYR A 143 -3.46 -6.80 -7.46
C TYR A 143 -4.71 -6.79 -6.59
N THR A 144 -4.65 -5.99 -5.54
CA THR A 144 -5.77 -5.74 -4.61
C THR A 144 -6.02 -4.25 -4.59
N ILE A 145 -7.23 -3.85 -4.97
CA ILE A 145 -7.69 -2.47 -4.85
C ILE A 145 -8.47 -2.31 -3.55
N LYS A 146 -8.14 -1.26 -2.84
CA LYS A 146 -8.78 -0.84 -1.60
C LYS A 146 -9.23 0.61 -1.75
N ILE A 147 -10.45 0.92 -1.36
CA ILE A 147 -10.94 2.30 -1.25
C ILE A 147 -11.42 2.57 0.16
N TYR A 148 -11.24 3.80 0.59
CA TYR A 148 -11.78 4.31 1.84
C TYR A 148 -12.32 5.72 1.63
N SER A 149 -13.55 5.97 2.08
CA SER A 149 -14.14 7.31 2.03
C SER A 149 -13.84 8.08 3.31
N LYS A 150 -13.16 9.20 3.17
CA LYS A 150 -13.00 10.19 4.25
C LYS A 150 -14.31 10.88 4.63
N THR A 151 -15.29 10.87 3.73
CA THR A 151 -16.59 11.53 3.91
C THR A 151 -17.53 10.68 4.74
N SER A 152 -17.71 9.40 4.39
CA SER A 152 -18.69 8.50 5.02
C SER A 152 -18.09 7.41 5.91
N GLY A 153 -16.75 7.23 5.89
CA GLY A 153 -16.06 6.14 6.58
C GLY A 153 -16.28 4.75 5.96
N LYS A 154 -16.98 4.68 4.82
CA LYS A 154 -17.20 3.44 4.09
C LYS A 154 -15.96 3.01 3.34
N SER A 155 -15.81 1.71 3.11
CA SER A 155 -14.66 1.14 2.41
C SER A 155 -15.07 0.05 1.43
N GLY A 156 -14.12 -0.39 0.60
CA GLY A 156 -14.29 -1.53 -0.30
C GLY A 156 -12.95 -2.14 -0.66
N VAL A 157 -12.97 -3.46 -0.92
CA VAL A 157 -11.79 -4.20 -1.37
C VAL A 157 -12.18 -5.20 -2.45
N LYS A 158 -11.35 -5.27 -3.49
CA LYS A 158 -11.42 -6.33 -4.50
C LYS A 158 -10.03 -6.73 -4.96
N ARG A 159 -9.93 -7.98 -5.44
CA ARG A 159 -8.69 -8.58 -5.93
C ARG A 159 -8.89 -9.12 -7.33
N GLN A 160 -7.86 -8.99 -8.17
CA GLN A 160 -7.88 -9.45 -9.56
C GLN A 160 -6.47 -9.87 -10.01
N LYS A 161 -6.42 -10.67 -11.08
CA LYS A 161 -5.20 -11.10 -11.73
C LYS A 161 -4.72 -10.05 -12.75
N LEU A 162 -3.40 -9.90 -12.84
CA LEU A 162 -2.70 -9.02 -13.76
C LEU A 162 -1.61 -9.84 -14.47
N ILE A 163 -1.40 -9.60 -15.76
CA ILE A 163 -0.37 -10.28 -16.54
C ILE A 163 0.51 -9.22 -17.21
N ILE A 164 1.82 -9.31 -16.94
CA ILE A 164 2.84 -8.54 -17.67
C ILE A 164 3.43 -9.47 -18.73
N SER A 165 3.43 -9.01 -19.98
CA SER A 165 4.04 -9.70 -21.11
C SER A 165 5.40 -9.07 -21.48
N ASN A 166 6.11 -9.73 -22.39
CA ASN A 166 7.32 -9.18 -23.00
C ASN A 166 6.97 -8.05 -23.98
#